data_fb4f8062180a3850f741922a013e8e98
#
_entry.id   fb4f8062180a3850f741922a013e8e98
#
_cell.length_a   1.000
_cell.length_b   1.000
_cell.length_c   1.000
_cell.angle_alpha   90.00
_cell.angle_beta   90.00
_cell.angle_gamma   90.00
#
_symmetry.space_group_name_H-M   'P 1'
#
loop_
_entity.id
_entity.type
_entity.pdbx_description
1 polymer ?
#
loop_
_entity_poly.entity_id
_entity_poly.type
_entity_poly.pdbx_seq_one_letter_code
_entity_poly.pdbx_strand_id
1 'polypeptide(L)'
;WIAGVVLPSIILVGLMAIPYIDVNPRGNGYYTWKQRKFAIGTFLFGFLVMWVLLVIIGTFIRGPGWLWFNPGETWDHHRVDHQFNRDLHQFFGIEGTWPVFFFGLGFLSLCAGAIGGVTHTCIKKMAPDMFKRMSSLQYQVMMQLWVMMMIVLVKIILRLTFVVKNVWVTPWFNV
;
A
#
# COMPACT_ATOMS: atom_id res chain seq x y z
N TRP A 1 -2.35 10.46 6.87
CA TRP A 1 -3.58 9.87 7.41
C TRP A 1 -3.90 8.54 6.75
N ILE A 2 -4.01 8.48 5.41
CA ILE A 2 -4.34 7.25 4.68
C ILE A 2 -3.23 6.21 4.86
N ALA A 3 -1.97 6.56 4.62
CA ALA A 3 -0.84 5.63 4.68
C ALA A 3 -0.44 5.27 6.12
N GLY A 4 -0.59 6.20 7.08
CA GLY A 4 -0.13 6.00 8.46
C GLY A 4 -1.17 5.42 9.41
N VAL A 5 -2.45 5.61 9.14
CA VAL A 5 -3.54 5.24 10.06
C VAL A 5 -4.60 4.37 9.38
N VAL A 6 -5.22 4.84 8.30
CA VAL A 6 -6.40 4.19 7.72
C VAL A 6 -6.05 2.83 7.11
N LEU A 7 -5.06 2.76 6.24
CA LEU A 7 -4.68 1.51 5.59
C LEU A 7 -4.08 0.48 6.55
N PRO A 8 -3.15 0.83 7.46
CA PRO A 8 -2.69 -0.11 8.48
C PRO A 8 -3.84 -0.65 9.34
N SER A 9 -4.82 0.18 9.69
CA SER A 9 -6.00 -0.27 10.45
C SER A 9 -6.87 -1.24 9.65
N ILE A 10 -7.13 -0.98 8.37
CA ILE A 10 -7.89 -1.88 7.49
C ILE A 10 -7.15 -3.21 7.31
N ILE A 11 -5.84 -3.19 7.11
CA ILE A 11 -5.02 -4.39 6.98
C ILE A 11 -5.04 -5.20 8.27
N LEU A 12 -4.92 -4.54 9.42
CA LEU A 12 -4.99 -5.19 10.73
C LEU A 12 -6.33 -5.88 10.92
N VAL A 13 -7.44 -5.19 10.66
CA VAL A 13 -8.79 -5.76 10.75
C VAL A 13 -8.95 -6.94 9.78
N GLY A 14 -8.48 -6.81 8.54
CA GLY A 14 -8.49 -7.89 7.56
C GLY A 14 -7.71 -9.13 8.02
N LEU A 15 -6.56 -8.93 8.62
CA LEU A 15 -5.75 -10.03 9.17
C LEU A 15 -6.41 -10.67 10.40
N MET A 16 -7.08 -9.90 11.23
CA MET A 16 -7.86 -10.43 12.35
C MET A 16 -9.06 -11.26 11.89
N ALA A 17 -9.60 -11.03 10.69
CA ALA A 17 -10.67 -11.81 10.11
C ALA A 17 -10.20 -13.18 9.56
N ILE A 18 -8.91 -13.39 9.31
CA ILE A 18 -8.39 -14.64 8.74
C ILE A 18 -8.77 -15.89 9.53
N PRO A 19 -8.76 -15.91 10.89
CA PRO A 19 -9.20 -17.07 11.65
C PRO A 19 -10.65 -17.49 11.39
N TYR A 20 -11.50 -16.55 10.98
CA TYR A 20 -12.91 -16.81 10.65
C TYR A 20 -13.11 -17.26 9.21
N ILE A 21 -12.19 -16.91 8.32
CA ILE A 21 -12.21 -17.30 6.91
C ILE A 21 -11.48 -18.64 6.73
N ASP A 22 -10.44 -18.89 7.50
CA ASP A 22 -9.61 -20.09 7.45
C ASP A 22 -10.19 -21.19 8.35
N VAL A 23 -10.12 -22.43 7.90
CA VAL A 23 -10.54 -23.59 8.70
C VAL A 23 -9.42 -23.88 9.72
N ASN A 24 -9.74 -23.68 10.99
CA ASN A 24 -8.88 -24.09 12.09
C ASN A 24 -9.37 -25.43 12.66
N PRO A 25 -8.68 -26.56 12.38
CA PRO A 25 -9.13 -27.89 12.82
C PRO A 25 -9.17 -28.07 14.34
N ARG A 26 -8.49 -27.18 15.09
CA ARG A 26 -8.47 -27.22 16.56
C ARG A 26 -9.56 -26.38 17.21
N GLY A 27 -10.24 -25.51 16.47
CA GLY A 27 -11.35 -24.71 16.95
C GLY A 27 -11.02 -23.69 18.05
N ASN A 28 -9.74 -23.40 18.32
CA ASN A 28 -9.32 -22.50 19.39
C ASN A 28 -9.24 -21.02 18.97
N GLY A 29 -9.61 -20.68 17.74
CA GLY A 29 -9.66 -19.32 17.21
C GLY A 29 -8.29 -18.65 16.96
N TYR A 30 -7.21 -19.16 17.55
CA TYR A 30 -5.87 -18.61 17.40
C TYR A 30 -4.90 -19.64 16.85
N TYR A 31 -3.98 -19.19 16.02
CA TYR A 31 -2.94 -20.01 15.44
C TYR A 31 -1.67 -19.91 16.28
N THR A 32 -1.04 -21.07 16.51
CA THR A 32 0.30 -21.11 17.12
C THR A 32 1.35 -20.74 16.09
N TRP A 33 2.52 -20.28 16.54
CA TRP A 33 3.66 -19.99 15.69
C TRP A 33 4.04 -21.18 14.77
N LYS A 34 3.99 -22.39 15.30
CA LYS A 34 4.29 -23.61 14.52
C LYS A 34 3.32 -23.85 13.37
N GLN A 35 2.05 -23.47 13.54
CA GLN A 35 1.00 -23.72 12.54
C GLN A 35 0.98 -22.64 11.44
N ARG A 36 1.27 -21.40 11.80
CA ARG A 36 1.12 -20.24 10.88
C ARG A 36 2.38 -19.35 10.89
N LYS A 37 3.55 -19.96 10.97
CA LYS A 37 4.83 -19.24 11.01
C LYS A 37 4.97 -18.17 9.92
N PHE A 38 4.59 -18.50 8.69
CA PHE A 38 4.68 -17.55 7.58
C PHE A 38 3.70 -16.38 7.74
N ALA A 39 2.44 -16.65 8.04
CA ALA A 39 1.42 -15.61 8.19
C ALA A 39 1.74 -14.67 9.37
N ILE A 40 2.13 -15.22 10.51
CA ILE A 40 2.51 -14.44 11.70
C ILE A 40 3.81 -13.66 11.43
N GLY A 41 4.79 -14.28 10.80
CA GLY A 41 6.06 -13.63 10.48
C GLY A 41 5.92 -12.48 9.50
N THR A 42 5.14 -12.65 8.44
CA THR A 42 4.83 -11.58 7.47
C THR A 42 4.01 -10.45 8.09
N PHE A 43 3.06 -10.78 8.96
CA PHE A 43 2.30 -9.76 9.68
C PHE A 43 3.20 -8.94 10.60
N LEU A 44 4.03 -9.59 11.41
CA LEU A 44 4.95 -8.90 12.32
C LEU A 44 5.96 -8.05 11.54
N PHE A 45 6.50 -8.58 10.44
CA PHE A 45 7.39 -7.80 9.57
C PHE A 45 6.68 -6.58 8.98
N GLY A 46 5.50 -6.75 8.42
CA GLY A 46 4.71 -5.65 7.87
C GLY A 46 4.36 -4.61 8.92
N PHE A 47 3.91 -5.05 10.09
CA PHE A 47 3.51 -4.15 11.17
C PHE A 47 4.71 -3.46 11.84
N LEU A 48 5.72 -4.20 12.26
CA LEU A 48 6.82 -3.64 13.03
C LEU A 48 7.85 -2.91 12.14
N VAL A 49 8.12 -3.43 10.96
CA VAL A 49 9.18 -2.87 10.09
C VAL A 49 8.58 -1.87 9.10
N MET A 50 7.62 -2.30 8.29
CA MET A 50 7.10 -1.45 7.21
C MET A 50 6.28 -0.28 7.74
N TRP A 51 5.42 -0.49 8.72
CA TRP A 51 4.63 0.59 9.30
C TRP A 51 5.52 1.60 10.05
N VAL A 52 6.45 1.13 10.88
CA VAL A 52 7.40 2.02 11.58
C VAL A 52 8.25 2.80 10.56
N LEU A 53 8.73 2.14 9.50
CA LEU A 53 9.47 2.80 8.42
C LEU A 53 8.63 3.90 7.76
N LEU A 54 7.36 3.63 7.45
CA LEU A 54 6.46 4.61 6.85
C LEU A 54 6.19 5.79 7.78
N VAL A 55 6.06 5.54 9.08
CA VAL A 55 5.90 6.60 10.11
C VAL A 55 7.16 7.46 10.16
N ILE A 56 8.34 6.87 10.17
CA ILE A 56 9.62 7.60 10.16
C ILE A 56 9.74 8.45 8.89
N ILE A 57 9.46 7.87 7.73
CA ILE A 57 9.46 8.60 6.45
C ILE A 57 8.47 9.78 6.51
N GLY A 58 7.25 9.56 6.96
CA GLY A 58 6.25 10.62 7.05
C GLY A 58 6.56 11.70 8.07
N THR A 59 7.35 11.39 9.09
CA THR A 59 7.74 12.34 10.14
C THR A 59 8.95 13.18 9.74
N PHE A 60 9.97 12.58 9.18
CA PHE A 60 11.27 13.23 8.91
C PHE A 60 11.49 13.57 7.44
N ILE A 61 10.91 12.82 6.51
CA ILE A 61 10.93 13.13 5.08
C ILE A 61 9.60 13.76 4.72
N ARG A 62 9.54 15.08 4.81
CA ARG A 62 8.31 15.82 4.57
C ARG A 62 8.36 16.55 3.24
N GLY A 63 7.23 16.55 2.59
CA GLY A 63 7.05 17.21 1.33
C GLY A 63 7.73 16.47 0.16
N PRO A 64 7.53 17.00 -1.05
CA PRO A 64 8.11 16.43 -2.26
C PRO A 64 9.64 16.64 -2.29
N GLY A 65 10.34 15.73 -2.99
CA GLY A 65 11.77 15.83 -3.22
C GLY A 65 12.65 15.28 -2.09
N TRP A 66 12.12 14.39 -1.25
CA TRP A 66 12.90 13.73 -0.19
C TRP A 66 13.56 14.70 0.81
N LEU A 67 12.88 15.78 1.15
CA LEU A 67 13.38 16.76 2.10
C LEU A 67 13.44 16.18 3.50
N TRP A 68 14.64 16.14 4.07
CA TRP A 68 14.87 15.68 5.43
C TRP A 68 14.74 16.82 6.42
N PHE A 69 14.00 16.59 7.51
CA PHE A 69 13.88 17.48 8.66
C PHE A 69 14.38 16.77 9.91
N ASN A 70 15.29 17.40 10.65
CA ASN A 70 15.82 16.83 11.87
C ASN A 70 14.75 16.79 12.99
N PRO A 71 14.89 15.86 13.96
CA PRO A 71 14.05 15.89 15.16
C PRO A 71 14.17 17.24 15.88
N GLY A 72 13.04 17.90 16.12
CA GLY A 72 12.99 19.21 16.74
C GLY A 72 13.11 20.40 15.81
N GLU A 73 13.38 20.18 14.53
CA GLU A 73 13.36 21.24 13.52
C GLU A 73 11.90 21.59 13.15
N THR A 74 11.60 22.89 13.13
CA THR A 74 10.28 23.36 12.74
C THR A 74 10.10 23.20 11.22
N TRP A 75 8.87 22.89 10.82
CA TRP A 75 8.51 22.83 9.41
C TRP A 75 8.70 24.20 8.75
N ASP A 76 9.64 24.30 7.83
CA ASP A 76 9.84 25.50 7.04
C ASP A 76 9.15 25.38 5.68
N HIS A 77 8.09 26.18 5.51
CA HIS A 77 7.34 26.22 4.28
C HIS A 77 8.20 26.68 3.09
N HIS A 78 9.18 27.55 3.30
CA HIS A 78 10.03 28.05 2.22
C HIS A 78 10.94 26.97 1.61
N ARG A 79 11.29 25.94 2.37
CA ARG A 79 12.04 24.79 1.81
C ARG A 79 11.19 23.93 0.88
N VAL A 80 9.87 24.01 1.00
CA VAL A 80 8.90 23.17 0.26
C VAL A 80 8.28 23.96 -0.91
N ASP A 81 8.19 25.27 -0.81
CA ASP A 81 7.51 26.13 -1.78
C ASP A 81 8.15 26.17 -3.18
N HIS A 82 9.41 25.77 -3.31
CA HIS A 82 10.10 25.71 -4.61
C HIS A 82 9.70 24.52 -5.48
N GLN A 83 8.84 23.64 -4.99
CA GLN A 83 8.44 22.44 -5.72
C GLN A 83 6.98 22.51 -6.15
N PHE A 84 6.75 22.64 -7.46
CA PHE A 84 5.41 22.64 -8.02
C PHE A 84 4.78 21.25 -7.95
N ASN A 85 3.68 21.17 -7.22
CA ASN A 85 2.85 19.97 -7.19
C ASN A 85 2.13 19.82 -8.53
N ARG A 86 2.30 18.67 -9.17
CA ARG A 86 1.60 18.33 -10.41
C ARG A 86 0.78 17.07 -10.20
N ASP A 87 -0.35 17.01 -10.89
CA ASP A 87 -1.13 15.78 -10.95
C ASP A 87 -0.56 14.85 -12.05
N LEU A 88 -0.72 13.54 -11.88
CA LEU A 88 -0.12 12.57 -12.80
C LEU A 88 -0.55 12.81 -14.26
N HIS A 89 -1.81 13.13 -14.50
CA HIS A 89 -2.32 13.41 -15.85
C HIS A 89 -1.67 14.61 -16.53
N GLN A 90 -1.19 15.60 -15.76
CA GLN A 90 -0.53 16.79 -16.29
C GLN A 90 0.85 16.48 -16.88
N PHE A 91 1.53 15.42 -16.41
CA PHE A 91 2.79 14.96 -17.02
C PHE A 91 2.60 14.42 -18.42
N PHE A 92 1.41 13.92 -18.72
CA PHE A 92 1.06 13.37 -20.03
C PHE A 92 0.24 14.35 -20.90
N GLY A 93 0.02 15.57 -20.43
CA GLY A 93 -0.75 16.58 -21.18
C GLY A 93 -2.22 16.19 -21.39
N ILE A 94 -2.78 15.38 -20.51
CA ILE A 94 -4.17 14.91 -20.63
C ILE A 94 -5.08 15.95 -19.96
N GLU A 95 -5.99 16.50 -20.73
CA GLU A 95 -6.98 17.48 -20.27
C GLU A 95 -8.40 16.96 -20.42
N GLY A 96 -9.32 17.50 -19.60
CA GLY A 96 -10.73 17.11 -19.60
C GLY A 96 -11.08 16.09 -18.51
N THR A 97 -12.30 16.21 -17.98
CA THR A 97 -12.76 15.41 -16.81
C THR A 97 -12.76 13.91 -17.08
N TRP A 98 -13.32 13.48 -18.21
CA TRP A 98 -13.45 12.07 -18.54
C TRP A 98 -12.13 11.40 -18.94
N PRO A 99 -11.29 12.01 -19.81
CA PRO A 99 -9.97 11.47 -20.11
C PRO A 99 -9.10 11.30 -18.85
N VAL A 100 -9.10 12.31 -17.97
CA VAL A 100 -8.35 12.27 -16.70
C VAL A 100 -8.87 11.15 -15.78
N PHE A 101 -10.19 11.00 -15.72
CA PHE A 101 -10.83 9.92 -14.93
C PHE A 101 -10.37 8.54 -15.41
N PHE A 102 -10.50 8.25 -16.69
CA PHE A 102 -10.14 6.94 -17.26
C PHE A 102 -8.64 6.71 -17.24
N PHE A 103 -7.84 7.74 -17.42
CA PHE A 103 -6.38 7.64 -17.30
C PHE A 103 -5.95 7.22 -15.88
N GLY A 104 -6.46 7.89 -14.85
CA GLY A 104 -6.13 7.56 -13.47
C GLY A 104 -6.61 6.16 -13.06
N LEU A 105 -7.83 5.80 -13.46
CA LEU A 105 -8.37 4.46 -13.24
C LEU A 105 -7.53 3.40 -13.96
N GLY A 106 -7.15 3.65 -15.21
CA GLY A 106 -6.29 2.77 -16.00
C GLY A 106 -4.91 2.59 -15.36
N PHE A 107 -4.30 3.67 -14.91
CA PHE A 107 -3.00 3.64 -14.23
C PHE A 107 -3.06 2.83 -12.93
N LEU A 108 -4.06 3.06 -12.08
CA LEU A 108 -4.24 2.30 -10.84
C LEU A 108 -4.51 0.82 -11.10
N SER A 109 -5.33 0.51 -12.12
CA SER A 109 -5.61 -0.87 -12.52
C SER A 109 -4.37 -1.58 -13.06
N LEU A 110 -3.53 -0.87 -13.82
CA LEU A 110 -2.27 -1.39 -14.33
C LEU A 110 -1.28 -1.65 -13.18
N CYS A 111 -1.15 -0.72 -12.23
CA CYS A 111 -0.34 -0.93 -11.04
C CYS A 111 -0.82 -2.13 -10.21
N ALA A 112 -2.13 -2.22 -9.96
CA ALA A 112 -2.72 -3.32 -9.22
C ALA A 112 -2.51 -4.67 -9.93
N GLY A 113 -2.70 -4.71 -11.25
CA GLY A 113 -2.48 -5.90 -12.07
C GLY A 113 -1.01 -6.32 -12.09
N ALA A 114 -0.08 -5.39 -12.24
CA ALA A 114 1.35 -5.66 -12.21
C ALA A 114 1.80 -6.19 -10.83
N ILE A 115 1.42 -5.51 -9.75
CA ILE A 115 1.75 -5.93 -8.39
C ILE A 115 1.15 -7.32 -8.11
N GLY A 116 -0.13 -7.50 -8.42
CA GLY A 116 -0.83 -8.77 -8.22
C GLY A 116 -0.24 -9.90 -9.04
N GLY A 117 0.07 -9.67 -10.31
CA GLY A 117 0.67 -10.66 -11.21
C GLY A 117 2.07 -11.10 -10.78
N VAL A 118 2.92 -10.14 -10.42
CA VAL A 118 4.26 -10.43 -9.91
C VAL A 118 4.17 -11.22 -8.60
N THR A 119 3.35 -10.77 -7.67
CA THR A 119 3.15 -11.45 -6.38
C THR A 119 2.60 -12.86 -6.57
N HIS A 120 1.60 -13.03 -7.44
CA HIS A 120 1.05 -14.36 -7.74
C HIS A 120 2.12 -15.32 -8.27
N THR A 121 2.94 -14.85 -9.20
CA THR A 121 4.03 -15.64 -9.77
C THR A 121 5.08 -16.00 -8.70
N CYS A 122 5.42 -15.05 -7.84
CA CYS A 122 6.33 -15.27 -6.73
C CYS A 122 5.79 -16.31 -5.74
N ILE A 123 4.53 -16.19 -5.34
CA ILE A 123 3.90 -17.14 -4.40
C ILE A 123 3.87 -18.55 -4.99
N LYS A 124 3.50 -18.69 -6.26
CA LYS A 124 3.52 -20.01 -6.93
C LYS A 124 4.91 -20.67 -6.94
N LYS A 125 5.96 -19.86 -7.13
CA LYS A 125 7.33 -20.37 -7.20
C LYS A 125 7.94 -20.62 -5.83
N MET A 126 7.72 -19.69 -4.88
CA MET A 126 8.39 -19.71 -3.58
C MET A 126 7.65 -20.50 -2.52
N ALA A 127 6.33 -20.55 -2.61
CA ALA A 127 5.48 -21.20 -1.61
C ALA A 127 4.33 -22.00 -2.23
N PRO A 128 4.61 -23.01 -3.08
CA PRO A 128 3.60 -23.79 -3.79
C PRO A 128 2.66 -24.55 -2.83
N ASP A 129 3.16 -25.01 -1.70
CA ASP A 129 2.35 -25.73 -0.71
C ASP A 129 1.35 -24.82 0.00
N MET A 130 1.76 -23.59 0.29
CA MET A 130 0.86 -22.59 0.85
C MET A 130 -0.27 -22.27 -0.14
N PHE A 131 0.07 -22.07 -1.40
CA PHE A 131 -0.89 -21.79 -2.45
C PHE A 131 -1.94 -22.91 -2.61
N LYS A 132 -1.51 -24.16 -2.56
CA LYS A 132 -2.40 -25.33 -2.67
C LYS A 132 -3.32 -25.52 -1.45
N ARG A 133 -2.87 -25.09 -0.26
CA ARG A 133 -3.64 -25.25 0.99
C ARG A 133 -4.61 -24.10 1.26
N MET A 134 -4.44 -22.99 0.59
CA MET A 134 -5.36 -21.84 0.75
C MET A 134 -6.64 -22.03 -0.04
N SER A 135 -7.75 -21.64 0.53
CA SER A 135 -9.01 -21.51 -0.21
C SER A 135 -8.92 -20.31 -1.17
N SER A 136 -9.73 -20.34 -2.24
CA SER A 136 -9.79 -19.23 -3.19
C SER A 136 -10.13 -17.89 -2.51
N LEU A 137 -11.06 -17.91 -1.54
CA LEU A 137 -11.46 -16.72 -0.81
C LEU A 137 -10.31 -16.15 0.05
N GLN A 138 -9.60 -17.01 0.78
CA GLN A 138 -8.44 -16.61 1.58
C GLN A 138 -7.36 -15.98 0.70
N TYR A 139 -7.10 -16.59 -0.44
CA TYR A 139 -6.11 -16.09 -1.38
C TYR A 139 -6.51 -14.72 -1.95
N GLN A 140 -7.77 -14.55 -2.35
CA GLN A 140 -8.27 -13.26 -2.86
C GLN A 140 -8.19 -12.15 -1.81
N VAL A 141 -8.62 -12.41 -0.58
CA VAL A 141 -8.55 -11.43 0.52
C VAL A 141 -7.09 -11.04 0.80
N MET A 142 -6.19 -12.02 0.88
CA MET A 142 -4.76 -11.77 1.07
C MET A 142 -4.19 -10.91 -0.07
N MET A 143 -4.49 -11.24 -1.32
CA MET A 143 -3.99 -10.51 -2.48
C MET A 143 -4.53 -9.10 -2.56
N GLN A 144 -5.82 -8.87 -2.26
CA GLN A 144 -6.40 -7.54 -2.23
C GLN A 144 -5.73 -6.65 -1.18
N LEU A 145 -5.57 -7.14 0.04
CA LEU A 145 -4.90 -6.41 1.12
C LEU A 145 -3.44 -6.07 0.75
N TRP A 146 -2.75 -7.02 0.17
CA TRP A 146 -1.37 -6.83 -0.29
C TRP A 146 -1.26 -5.78 -1.40
N VAL A 147 -2.09 -5.88 -2.42
CA VAL A 147 -2.11 -4.93 -3.54
C VAL A 147 -2.43 -3.52 -3.06
N MET A 148 -3.42 -3.36 -2.18
CA MET A 148 -3.75 -2.06 -1.59
C MET A 148 -2.56 -1.45 -0.85
N MET A 149 -1.86 -2.24 -0.05
CA MET A 149 -0.66 -1.79 0.67
C MET A 149 0.46 -1.36 -0.28
N MET A 150 0.70 -2.13 -1.33
CA MET A 150 1.74 -1.82 -2.31
C MET A 150 1.42 -0.60 -3.17
N ILE A 151 0.15 -0.35 -3.49
CA ILE A 151 -0.28 0.87 -4.20
C ILE A 151 0.06 2.12 -3.38
N VAL A 152 -0.10 2.06 -2.06
CA VAL A 152 0.29 3.18 -1.19
C VAL A 152 1.79 3.44 -1.25
N LEU A 153 2.62 2.40 -1.25
CA LEU A 153 4.07 2.56 -1.43
C LEU A 153 4.41 3.21 -2.77
N VAL A 154 3.76 2.77 -3.85
CA VAL A 154 3.91 3.38 -5.18
C VAL A 154 3.54 4.87 -5.13
N LYS A 155 2.42 5.23 -4.51
CA LYS A 155 2.02 6.63 -4.36
C LYS A 155 3.04 7.45 -3.57
N ILE A 156 3.60 6.91 -2.49
CA ILE A 156 4.63 7.59 -1.70
C ILE A 156 5.88 7.83 -2.57
N ILE A 157 6.33 6.85 -3.32
CA ILE A 157 7.46 6.98 -4.23
C ILE A 157 7.19 8.05 -5.29
N LEU A 158 6.02 8.01 -5.93
CA LEU A 158 5.63 9.02 -6.93
C LEU A 158 5.60 10.42 -6.31
N ARG A 159 5.10 10.55 -5.10
CA ARG A 159 5.05 11.82 -4.38
C ARG A 159 6.42 12.37 -4.06
N LEU A 160 7.30 11.55 -3.53
CA LEU A 160 8.62 11.98 -3.08
C LEU A 160 9.60 12.19 -4.24
N THR A 161 9.51 11.38 -5.29
CA THR A 161 10.45 11.41 -6.42
C THR A 161 10.01 12.37 -7.52
N PHE A 162 8.75 12.29 -7.93
CA PHE A 162 8.23 13.04 -9.09
C PHE A 162 7.34 14.22 -8.72
N VAL A 163 7.15 14.48 -7.43
CA VAL A 163 6.29 15.57 -6.94
C VAL A 163 4.83 15.43 -7.40
N VAL A 164 4.38 14.19 -7.63
CA VAL A 164 3.00 13.91 -8.02
C VAL A 164 2.07 14.06 -6.83
N LYS A 165 1.12 14.98 -6.91
CA LYS A 165 0.14 15.21 -5.84
C LYS A 165 -0.96 14.17 -5.88
N ASN A 166 -1.63 14.05 -7.01
CA ASN A 166 -2.72 13.12 -7.20
C ASN A 166 -2.43 12.20 -8.39
N VAL A 167 -2.71 10.92 -8.21
CA VAL A 167 -2.60 9.89 -9.25
C VAL A 167 -3.91 9.78 -10.02
N TRP A 168 -5.03 9.86 -9.32
CA TRP A 168 -6.36 9.82 -9.88
C TRP A 168 -7.17 11.03 -9.41
N VAL A 169 -7.54 11.85 -10.34
CA VAL A 169 -8.30 13.08 -10.10
C VAL A 169 -9.72 12.89 -10.61
N THR A 170 -10.68 13.18 -9.75
CA THR A 170 -12.10 13.15 -10.08
C THR A 170 -12.78 14.40 -9.53
N PRO A 171 -13.98 14.77 -10.01
CA PRO A 171 -14.74 15.87 -9.43
C PRO A 171 -15.15 15.63 -7.97
N TRP A 172 -15.17 14.36 -7.52
CA TRP A 172 -15.66 13.98 -6.20
C TRP A 172 -14.54 13.67 -5.20
N PHE A 173 -13.45 13.10 -5.65
CA PHE A 173 -12.30 12.79 -4.78
C PHE A 173 -10.99 12.76 -5.58
N ASN A 174 -9.88 12.97 -4.88
CA ASN A 174 -8.54 12.94 -5.45
C ASN A 174 -7.66 11.97 -4.64
N VAL A 175 -6.96 11.09 -5.32
CA VAL A 175 -6.09 10.05 -4.72
C VAL A 175 -4.65 10.17 -5.22
#